data_dfe79b3a58989d5c645d0b8239bc1a1f
#
_entry.id   dfe79b3a58989d5c645d0b8239bc1a1f
#
_cell.length_a   1.000
_cell.length_b   1.000
_cell.length_c   1.000
_cell.angle_alpha   90.00
_cell.angle_beta   90.00
_cell.angle_gamma   90.00
#
_symmetry.space_group_name_H-M   'P 1'
#
loop_
_entity.id
_entity.type
_entity.pdbx_description
1 polymer ?
#
loop_
_entity_poly.entity_id
_entity_poly.type
_entity_poly.pdbx_seq_one_letter_code
_entity_poly.pdbx_strand_id
1 'polypeptide(L)'
;YSLNKKKNSPFEFPMRKFVFEIGHDITSPSDDNLLHNKDNFFMTIRAATQDQMYLYQRQKFSFVYETYWGLRFDAGMRWQSNRTVGNLHYYRVSDGEEIRKIRTTEASVGLDYNPGVTYVNTKQQRLPINLDSPEISLRHTMGLDGFMGGQYQSNLTTLGIYKRQWLGSFGYVDFNIVGKAQWSKVPFTMLIQPPVNLSLFEQEATISMMKDWEFLSDRQLFWSVAWDMNGKLLNR
;
A
#
# COMPACT_ATOMS: atom_id res chain seq x y z
N TYR A 1 12.42 6.55 15.75
CA TYR A 1 13.20 7.57 16.45
C TYR A 1 13.02 8.92 15.75
N SER A 2 12.57 9.95 16.47
CA SER A 2 12.38 11.31 15.93
C SER A 2 13.67 12.12 16.07
N LEU A 3 14.09 12.77 15.00
CA LEU A 3 15.31 13.62 14.96
C LEU A 3 15.06 15.07 15.40
N ASN A 4 13.84 15.44 15.74
CA ASN A 4 13.49 16.80 16.11
C ASN A 4 13.71 17.07 17.60
N LYS A 5 14.79 17.79 17.94
CA LYS A 5 15.25 18.06 19.31
C LYS A 5 14.28 18.88 20.21
N LYS A 6 13.25 19.53 19.67
CA LYS A 6 12.35 20.42 20.42
C LYS A 6 10.87 19.98 20.37
N LYS A 7 10.57 18.75 19.94
CA LYS A 7 9.19 18.31 19.78
C LYS A 7 8.80 17.27 20.82
N ASN A 8 7.62 17.42 21.37
CA ASN A 8 7.08 16.57 22.41
C ASN A 8 6.46 15.25 21.86
N SER A 9 6.30 15.14 20.54
CA SER A 9 5.71 13.97 19.89
C SER A 9 6.46 13.61 18.60
N PRO A 10 6.67 12.31 18.29
CA PRO A 10 7.24 11.87 17.02
C PRO A 10 6.34 12.15 15.80
N PHE A 11 5.09 12.56 16.04
CA PHE A 11 4.09 12.86 15.01
C PHE A 11 3.95 14.35 14.70
N GLU A 12 4.71 15.23 15.40
CA GLU A 12 4.66 16.66 15.12
C GLU A 12 5.20 17.02 13.74
N PHE A 13 4.55 17.98 13.12
CA PHE A 13 4.91 18.52 11.80
C PHE A 13 6.00 19.59 11.89
N PRO A 14 6.99 19.64 10.99
CA PRO A 14 7.35 18.67 9.96
C PRO A 14 8.01 17.43 10.54
N MET A 15 7.62 16.27 10.04
CA MET A 15 8.10 15.01 10.58
C MET A 15 9.48 14.65 10.03
N ARG A 16 10.38 14.21 10.92
CA ARG A 16 11.70 13.66 10.58
C ARG A 16 11.92 12.44 11.46
N LYS A 17 11.81 11.27 10.86
CA LYS A 17 11.91 10.04 11.66
C LYS A 17 12.55 8.90 10.88
N PHE A 18 13.19 8.03 11.64
CA PHE A 18 13.52 6.68 11.22
C PHE A 18 12.43 5.72 11.71
N VAL A 19 12.03 4.80 10.87
CA VAL A 19 11.07 3.74 11.20
C VAL A 19 11.74 2.40 10.92
N PHE A 20 11.68 1.51 11.90
CA PHE A 20 12.09 0.13 11.74
C PHE A 20 10.89 -0.76 12.05
N GLU A 21 10.55 -1.65 11.12
CA GLU A 21 9.42 -2.55 11.21
C GLU A 21 9.90 -3.99 11.06
N ILE A 22 9.40 -4.87 11.91
CA ILE A 22 9.56 -6.32 11.79
C ILE A 22 8.15 -6.91 11.73
N GLY A 23 7.91 -7.75 10.74
CA GLY A 23 6.65 -8.46 10.56
C GLY A 23 6.88 -9.94 10.32
N HIS A 24 5.99 -10.76 10.88
CA HIS A 24 5.92 -12.19 10.64
C HIS A 24 4.47 -12.61 10.73
N ASP A 25 3.86 -12.91 9.59
CA ASP A 25 2.43 -13.23 9.53
C ASP A 25 2.09 -14.01 8.25
N ILE A 26 0.87 -14.52 8.20
CA ILE A 26 0.28 -15.13 7.01
C ILE A 26 -0.62 -14.10 6.34
N THR A 27 -0.39 -13.85 5.06
CA THR A 27 -1.15 -12.86 4.29
C THR A 27 -1.45 -13.35 2.88
N SER A 28 -2.36 -12.65 2.23
CA SER A 28 -2.62 -12.78 0.79
C SER A 28 -2.06 -11.57 0.04
N PRO A 29 -1.84 -11.66 -1.27
CA PRO A 29 -1.36 -10.52 -2.06
C PRO A 29 -2.31 -9.33 -2.05
N SER A 30 -3.61 -9.56 -2.00
CA SER A 30 -4.60 -8.48 -1.97
C SER A 30 -4.54 -7.68 -0.67
N ASP A 31 -4.32 -8.33 0.46
CA ASP A 31 -4.15 -7.65 1.74
C ASP A 31 -2.93 -6.72 1.75
N ASP A 32 -1.83 -7.13 1.11
CA ASP A 32 -0.63 -6.29 0.97
C ASP A 32 -0.83 -5.09 0.00
N ASN A 33 -1.81 -5.16 -0.89
CA ASN A 33 -2.06 -4.15 -1.93
C ASN A 33 -3.21 -3.18 -1.61
N LEU A 34 -3.83 -3.29 -0.45
CA LEU A 34 -4.90 -2.38 -0.05
C LEU A 34 -4.39 -0.93 0.04
N LEU A 35 -5.06 -0.04 -0.69
CA LEU A 35 -4.72 1.38 -0.73
C LEU A 35 -5.07 2.09 0.59
N HIS A 36 -6.14 1.63 1.22
CA HIS A 36 -6.66 2.16 2.49
C HIS A 36 -6.85 1.00 3.47
N ASN A 37 -5.87 0.80 4.33
CA ASN A 37 -5.99 -0.18 5.41
C ASN A 37 -6.69 0.51 6.60
N LYS A 38 -7.99 0.28 6.75
CA LYS A 38 -8.74 0.67 7.95
C LYS A 38 -8.74 -0.52 8.88
N ASP A 39 -8.11 -0.41 10.03
CA ASP A 39 -8.21 -1.39 11.11
C ASP A 39 -9.67 -1.46 11.61
N ASN A 40 -10.43 -2.35 10.99
CA ASN A 40 -11.82 -2.60 11.34
C ASN A 40 -12.02 -4.11 11.47
N PHE A 41 -12.51 -4.56 12.63
CA PHE A 41 -12.80 -5.96 12.90
C PHE A 41 -13.68 -6.59 11.80
N PHE A 42 -14.67 -5.88 11.30
CA PHE A 42 -15.57 -6.38 10.26
C PHE A 42 -14.85 -6.67 8.94
N MET A 43 -13.75 -6.01 8.64
CA MET A 43 -12.96 -6.25 7.43
C MET A 43 -12.16 -7.56 7.50
N THR A 44 -12.03 -8.16 8.67
CA THR A 44 -11.39 -9.48 8.84
C THR A 44 -12.33 -10.64 8.49
N ILE A 45 -13.65 -10.38 8.39
CA ILE A 45 -14.63 -11.39 8.00
C ILE A 45 -14.53 -11.59 6.49
N ARG A 46 -14.07 -12.77 6.07
CA ARG A 46 -13.84 -13.10 4.66
C ARG A 46 -15.11 -13.61 3.99
N ALA A 47 -15.30 -13.23 2.73
CA ALA A 47 -16.44 -13.68 1.91
C ALA A 47 -16.27 -15.13 1.44
N ALA A 48 -15.02 -15.61 1.34
CA ALA A 48 -14.68 -16.97 0.91
C ALA A 48 -13.43 -17.48 1.62
N THR A 49 -13.23 -18.79 1.57
CA THR A 49 -12.00 -19.43 2.05
C THR A 49 -10.81 -19.01 1.17
N GLN A 50 -9.71 -18.66 1.83
CA GLN A 50 -8.46 -18.30 1.15
C GLN A 50 -7.49 -19.48 1.24
N ASP A 51 -7.25 -20.15 0.12
CA ASP A 51 -6.39 -21.33 0.04
C ASP A 51 -4.97 -21.00 -0.43
N GLN A 52 -4.76 -19.80 -0.99
CA GLN A 52 -3.52 -19.38 -1.64
C GLN A 52 -2.90 -18.20 -0.89
N MET A 53 -2.18 -18.50 0.15
CA MET A 53 -1.54 -17.51 1.02
C MET A 53 -0.03 -17.72 1.08
N TYR A 54 0.67 -16.77 1.66
CA TYR A 54 2.08 -16.91 1.99
C TYR A 54 2.37 -16.45 3.41
N LEU A 55 3.28 -17.17 4.05
CA LEU A 55 3.92 -16.77 5.29
C LEU A 55 5.06 -15.82 4.95
N TYR A 56 4.98 -14.58 5.40
CA TYR A 56 6.05 -13.63 5.20
C TYR A 56 6.85 -13.40 6.48
N GLN A 57 8.14 -13.15 6.29
CA GLN A 57 9.02 -12.53 7.25
C GLN A 57 9.55 -11.26 6.61
N ARG A 58 9.30 -10.12 7.22
CA ARG A 58 9.63 -8.79 6.68
C ARG A 58 10.43 -7.99 7.69
N GLN A 59 11.48 -7.35 7.21
CA GLN A 59 12.20 -6.31 7.91
C GLN A 59 12.23 -5.09 7.00
N LYS A 60 11.83 -3.94 7.53
CA LYS A 60 11.80 -2.69 6.78
C LYS A 60 12.44 -1.60 7.60
N PHE A 61 13.35 -0.88 6.98
CA PHE A 61 13.93 0.33 7.50
C PHE A 61 13.56 1.47 6.58
N SER A 62 13.07 2.58 7.12
CA SER A 62 12.71 3.74 6.32
C SER A 62 13.03 5.05 7.04
N PHE A 63 13.40 6.03 6.25
CA PHE A 63 13.60 7.42 6.65
C PHE A 63 12.51 8.27 6.03
N VAL A 64 11.86 9.12 6.84
CA VAL A 64 10.81 10.05 6.41
C VAL A 64 11.22 11.47 6.75
N TYR A 65 11.09 12.33 5.76
CA TYR A 65 11.37 13.76 5.88
C TYR A 65 10.22 14.58 5.29
N GLU A 66 9.64 15.48 6.08
CA GLU A 66 8.57 16.39 5.64
C GLU A 66 9.05 17.83 5.61
N THR A 67 8.49 18.60 4.67
CA THR A 67 8.68 20.03 4.54
C THR A 67 7.42 20.79 4.95
N TYR A 68 7.53 22.08 5.27
CA TYR A 68 6.38 22.92 5.66
C TYR A 68 5.39 23.19 4.53
N TRP A 69 5.76 22.96 3.28
CA TRP A 69 4.96 23.22 2.09
C TRP A 69 4.27 21.98 1.50
N GLY A 70 4.16 20.92 2.32
CA GLY A 70 3.36 19.75 1.99
C GLY A 70 4.09 18.70 1.15
N LEU A 71 5.40 18.79 0.97
CA LEU A 71 6.20 17.74 0.36
C LEU A 71 6.76 16.81 1.45
N ARG A 72 6.56 15.53 1.27
CA ARG A 72 7.12 14.45 2.08
C ARG A 72 7.99 13.57 1.19
N PHE A 73 9.20 13.34 1.63
CA PHE A 73 10.14 12.40 1.04
C PHE A 73 10.27 11.17 1.94
N ASP A 74 10.25 10.00 1.38
CA ASP A 74 10.58 8.76 2.07
C ASP A 74 11.60 7.94 1.28
N ALA A 75 12.54 7.33 2.00
CA ALA A 75 13.50 6.39 1.45
C ALA A 75 13.60 5.19 2.38
N GLY A 76 13.69 3.99 1.85
CA GLY A 76 13.74 2.81 2.66
C GLY A 76 14.33 1.59 1.99
N MET A 77 14.63 0.61 2.83
CA MET A 77 15.00 -0.74 2.43
C MET A 77 14.04 -1.73 3.07
N ARG A 78 13.64 -2.73 2.30
CA ARG A 78 12.81 -3.84 2.75
C ARG A 78 13.49 -5.16 2.38
N TRP A 79 13.69 -5.98 3.38
CA TRP A 79 14.01 -7.39 3.19
C TRP A 79 12.76 -8.20 3.49
N GLN A 80 12.41 -9.12 2.61
CA GLN A 80 11.23 -9.97 2.76
C GLN A 80 11.50 -11.38 2.27
N SER A 81 10.96 -12.34 3.01
CA SER A 81 10.98 -13.74 2.66
C SER A 81 9.56 -14.28 2.69
N ASN A 82 9.06 -14.73 1.55
CA ASN A 82 7.73 -15.31 1.39
C ASN A 82 7.84 -16.82 1.22
N ARG A 83 7.10 -17.56 2.02
CA ARG A 83 6.95 -19.01 1.92
C ARG A 83 5.50 -19.34 1.58
N THR A 84 5.28 -20.19 0.60
CA THR A 84 3.94 -20.64 0.21
C THR A 84 3.24 -21.40 1.33
N VAL A 85 1.94 -21.16 1.48
CA VAL A 85 1.07 -21.82 2.45
C VAL A 85 -0.24 -22.21 1.74
N GLY A 86 -0.83 -23.33 2.14
CA GLY A 86 -2.04 -23.85 1.51
C GLY A 86 -1.78 -24.40 0.12
N ASN A 87 -2.68 -24.09 -0.80
CA ASN A 87 -2.65 -24.59 -2.19
C ASN A 87 -1.86 -23.70 -3.14
N LEU A 88 -1.02 -22.80 -2.63
CA LEU A 88 -0.16 -21.96 -3.44
C LEU A 88 1.16 -22.67 -3.72
N HIS A 89 1.41 -23.02 -4.98
CA HIS A 89 2.62 -23.70 -5.43
C HIS A 89 3.33 -22.86 -6.49
N TYR A 90 4.64 -22.70 -6.36
CA TYR A 90 5.50 -22.03 -7.35
C TYR A 90 6.39 -23.06 -8.01
N TYR A 91 6.35 -23.12 -9.34
CA TYR A 91 7.22 -23.98 -10.12
C TYR A 91 8.12 -23.14 -11.01
N ARG A 92 9.40 -23.48 -11.07
CA ARG A 92 10.32 -22.88 -12.02
C ARG A 92 10.05 -23.47 -13.40
N VAL A 93 9.82 -22.61 -14.40
CA VAL A 93 9.46 -23.04 -15.76
C VAL A 93 10.60 -23.81 -16.45
N SER A 94 11.87 -23.54 -16.11
CA SER A 94 13.03 -24.15 -16.75
C SER A 94 13.25 -25.63 -16.43
N ASP A 95 12.91 -26.06 -15.23
CA ASP A 95 13.23 -27.40 -14.70
C ASP A 95 12.07 -28.07 -13.96
N GLY A 96 10.95 -27.36 -13.80
CA GLY A 96 9.77 -27.85 -13.07
C GLY A 96 9.98 -27.99 -11.57
N GLU A 97 11.07 -27.46 -11.00
CA GLU A 97 11.33 -27.53 -9.56
C GLU A 97 10.36 -26.64 -8.78
N GLU A 98 9.80 -27.19 -7.68
CA GLU A 98 8.95 -26.43 -6.78
C GLU A 98 9.77 -25.46 -5.92
N ILE A 99 9.47 -24.17 -6.01
CA ILE A 99 10.09 -23.11 -5.22
C ILE A 99 9.20 -22.81 -4.03
N ARG A 100 9.60 -23.24 -2.86
CA ARG A 100 8.82 -23.02 -1.62
C ARG A 100 9.07 -21.67 -0.94
N LYS A 101 10.12 -20.97 -1.32
CA LYS A 101 10.56 -19.75 -0.64
C LYS A 101 11.14 -18.75 -1.64
N ILE A 102 10.61 -17.55 -1.65
CA ILE A 102 11.11 -16.42 -2.43
C ILE A 102 11.63 -15.35 -1.47
N ARG A 103 12.84 -14.86 -1.72
CA ARG A 103 13.44 -13.77 -0.97
C ARG A 103 13.59 -12.56 -1.86
N THR A 104 13.19 -11.40 -1.36
CA THR A 104 13.37 -10.11 -2.02
C THR A 104 14.08 -9.14 -1.11
N THR A 105 14.99 -8.39 -1.68
CA THR A 105 15.59 -7.22 -1.03
C THR A 105 15.31 -6.03 -1.92
N GLU A 106 14.67 -5.01 -1.38
CA GLU A 106 14.19 -3.89 -2.14
C GLU A 106 14.63 -2.58 -1.53
N ALA A 107 15.04 -1.64 -2.37
CA ALA A 107 15.23 -0.24 -2.03
C ALA A 107 14.09 0.59 -2.64
N SER A 108 13.54 1.52 -1.88
CA SER A 108 12.44 2.37 -2.34
C SER A 108 12.70 3.84 -2.04
N VAL A 109 12.22 4.69 -2.95
CA VAL A 109 12.18 6.14 -2.80
C VAL A 109 10.77 6.60 -3.12
N GLY A 110 10.21 7.45 -2.27
CA GLY A 110 8.87 8.00 -2.41
C GLY A 110 8.83 9.50 -2.24
N LEU A 111 7.91 10.13 -2.96
CA LEU A 111 7.57 11.54 -2.87
C LEU A 111 6.05 11.64 -2.75
N ASP A 112 5.58 12.24 -1.66
CA ASP A 112 4.17 12.57 -1.48
C ASP A 112 4.04 14.10 -1.43
N TYR A 113 3.14 14.64 -2.24
CA TYR A 113 2.83 16.06 -2.27
C TYR A 113 1.38 16.29 -1.89
N ASN A 114 1.17 16.99 -0.78
CA ASN A 114 -0.15 17.31 -0.24
C ASN A 114 -0.17 18.77 0.23
N PRO A 115 -0.35 19.73 -0.73
CA PRO A 115 -0.30 21.14 -0.45
C PRO A 115 -1.49 21.58 0.39
N GLY A 116 -1.23 22.37 1.43
CA GLY A 116 -2.27 22.97 2.26
C GLY A 116 -2.93 22.01 3.26
N VAL A 117 -2.43 20.79 3.42
CA VAL A 117 -2.92 19.89 4.45
C VAL A 117 -2.60 20.43 5.85
N THR A 118 -3.61 20.44 6.71
CA THR A 118 -3.49 20.77 8.13
C THR A 118 -3.75 19.53 8.99
N TYR A 119 -3.04 19.44 10.11
CA TYR A 119 -3.10 18.25 10.97
C TYR A 119 -3.39 18.60 12.41
N VAL A 120 -4.15 17.74 13.07
CA VAL A 120 -4.21 17.65 14.53
C VAL A 120 -3.28 16.56 15.00
N ASN A 121 -2.37 16.91 15.90
CA ASN A 121 -1.44 15.96 16.51
C ASN A 121 -2.05 15.49 17.83
N THR A 122 -2.34 14.20 17.92
CA THR A 122 -2.68 13.54 19.18
C THR A 122 -1.42 12.89 19.78
N LYS A 123 -1.49 12.34 20.98
CA LYS A 123 -0.38 11.59 21.58
C LYS A 123 -0.02 10.31 20.83
N GLN A 124 -0.97 9.74 20.09
CA GLN A 124 -0.83 8.44 19.44
C GLN A 124 -0.72 8.53 17.93
N GLN A 125 -1.35 9.53 17.31
CA GLN A 125 -1.41 9.64 15.86
C GLN A 125 -1.59 11.10 15.42
N ARG A 126 -1.37 11.31 14.14
CA ARG A 126 -1.57 12.57 13.45
C ARG A 126 -2.72 12.39 12.46
N LEU A 127 -3.72 13.25 12.56
CA LEU A 127 -4.93 13.20 11.74
C LEU A 127 -5.02 14.44 10.84
N PRO A 128 -5.23 14.29 9.52
CA PRO A 128 -5.51 15.44 8.66
C PRO A 128 -6.89 16.01 9.01
N ILE A 129 -7.01 17.35 9.07
CA ILE A 129 -8.28 18.04 9.34
C ILE A 129 -9.02 18.33 8.03
N ASN A 130 -8.29 18.86 7.04
CA ASN A 130 -8.84 19.16 5.73
C ASN A 130 -8.58 17.98 4.80
N LEU A 131 -9.65 17.26 4.43
CA LEU A 131 -9.60 16.10 3.57
C LEU A 131 -9.73 16.44 2.08
N ASP A 132 -9.91 17.72 1.74
CA ASP A 132 -10.09 18.23 0.38
C ASP A 132 -8.78 18.64 -0.31
N SER A 133 -7.66 18.62 0.42
CA SER A 133 -6.35 18.85 -0.17
C SER A 133 -5.99 17.71 -1.13
N PRO A 134 -5.51 18.01 -2.36
CA PRO A 134 -5.07 16.97 -3.28
C PRO A 134 -3.83 16.25 -2.72
N GLU A 135 -3.77 14.95 -2.94
CA GLU A 135 -2.60 14.14 -2.61
C GLU A 135 -2.05 13.49 -3.87
N ILE A 136 -0.79 13.73 -4.15
CA ILE A 136 -0.06 13.13 -5.28
C ILE A 136 1.11 12.37 -4.70
N SER A 137 1.17 11.08 -4.98
CA SER A 137 2.24 10.19 -4.53
C SER A 137 2.98 9.57 -5.71
N LEU A 138 4.29 9.57 -5.65
CA LEU A 138 5.15 8.86 -6.61
C LEU A 138 6.14 8.01 -5.82
N ARG A 139 6.16 6.72 -6.12
CA ARG A 139 7.10 5.78 -5.50
C ARG A 139 7.80 4.95 -6.54
N HIS A 140 9.10 4.78 -6.39
CA HIS A 140 9.90 3.85 -7.17
C HIS A 140 10.57 2.83 -6.23
N THR A 141 10.42 1.55 -6.55
CA THR A 141 10.97 0.44 -5.79
C THR A 141 11.85 -0.41 -6.70
N MET A 142 13.08 -0.61 -6.29
CA MET A 142 14.07 -1.45 -6.99
C MET A 142 14.36 -2.71 -6.17
N GLY A 143 14.18 -3.87 -6.78
CA GLY A 143 14.64 -5.15 -6.24
C GLY A 143 16.11 -5.34 -6.55
N LEU A 144 16.89 -5.73 -5.53
CA LEU A 144 18.33 -5.90 -5.58
C LEU A 144 18.65 -7.40 -5.59
N ASP A 145 19.04 -7.90 -6.77
CA ASP A 145 19.49 -9.29 -6.92
C ASP A 145 20.86 -9.48 -6.26
N GLY A 146 21.05 -10.61 -5.58
CA GLY A 146 22.29 -10.96 -4.88
C GLY A 146 22.55 -10.21 -3.57
N PHE A 147 21.90 -9.07 -3.32
CA PHE A 147 22.11 -8.29 -2.11
C PHE A 147 21.26 -8.82 -0.95
N MET A 148 21.88 -9.11 0.19
CA MET A 148 21.24 -9.68 1.39
C MET A 148 20.33 -10.90 1.10
N GLY A 149 20.65 -11.68 0.08
CA GLY A 149 19.89 -12.86 -0.32
C GLY A 149 18.68 -12.59 -1.20
N GLY A 150 18.53 -11.39 -1.74
CA GLY A 150 17.58 -11.08 -2.80
C GLY A 150 17.81 -11.96 -4.03
N GLN A 151 16.74 -12.48 -4.62
CA GLN A 151 16.81 -13.46 -5.72
C GLN A 151 16.38 -12.88 -7.06
N TYR A 152 15.84 -11.65 -7.07
CA TYR A 152 15.25 -11.07 -8.27
C TYR A 152 15.52 -9.58 -8.37
N GLN A 153 15.89 -9.16 -9.57
CA GLN A 153 15.93 -7.74 -9.92
C GLN A 153 14.51 -7.31 -10.32
N SER A 154 14.01 -6.23 -9.73
CA SER A 154 12.70 -5.66 -10.05
C SER A 154 12.77 -4.14 -10.11
N ASN A 155 11.88 -3.53 -10.90
CA ASN A 155 11.74 -2.08 -10.99
C ASN A 155 10.25 -1.73 -11.09
N LEU A 156 9.67 -1.32 -9.99
CA LEU A 156 8.26 -0.98 -9.88
C LEU A 156 8.10 0.52 -9.64
N THR A 157 7.33 1.19 -10.49
CA THR A 157 6.91 2.58 -10.29
C THR A 157 5.44 2.63 -9.97
N THR A 158 5.06 3.38 -8.95
CA THR A 158 3.67 3.61 -8.54
C THR A 158 3.41 5.10 -8.51
N LEU A 159 2.35 5.55 -9.17
CA LEU A 159 1.81 6.92 -9.14
C LEU A 159 0.41 6.86 -8.55
N GLY A 160 0.14 7.64 -7.51
CA GLY A 160 -1.17 7.80 -6.91
C GLY A 160 -1.63 9.25 -6.97
N ILE A 161 -2.90 9.46 -7.23
CA ILE A 161 -3.55 10.77 -7.18
C ILE A 161 -4.87 10.59 -6.44
N TYR A 162 -5.06 11.34 -5.36
CA TYR A 162 -6.31 11.38 -4.61
C TYR A 162 -6.81 12.82 -4.49
N LYS A 163 -8.10 13.01 -4.65
CA LYS A 163 -8.75 14.32 -4.46
C LYS A 163 -10.16 14.13 -3.96
N ARG A 164 -10.51 14.78 -2.85
CA ARG A 164 -11.89 14.97 -2.40
C ARG A 164 -12.41 16.32 -2.90
N GLN A 165 -13.60 16.30 -3.46
CA GLN A 165 -14.31 17.51 -3.90
C GLN A 165 -15.62 17.63 -3.15
N TRP A 166 -15.76 18.69 -2.35
CA TRP A 166 -17.02 19.00 -1.66
C TRP A 166 -18.03 19.60 -2.62
N LEU A 167 -19.25 19.09 -2.59
CA LEU A 167 -20.40 19.54 -3.37
C LEU A 167 -21.41 20.32 -2.50
N GLY A 168 -20.93 20.94 -1.43
CA GLY A 168 -21.76 21.66 -0.47
C GLY A 168 -22.78 20.74 0.20
N SER A 169 -24.07 21.06 0.05
CA SER A 169 -25.13 20.27 0.66
C SER A 169 -25.34 18.88 0.03
N PHE A 170 -24.70 18.56 -1.10
CA PHE A 170 -24.79 17.25 -1.77
C PHE A 170 -23.67 16.29 -1.38
N GLY A 171 -22.92 16.62 -0.29
CA GLY A 171 -21.85 15.77 0.22
C GLY A 171 -20.53 16.01 -0.50
N TYR A 172 -19.80 14.92 -0.80
CA TYR A 172 -18.50 15.00 -1.46
C TYR A 172 -18.29 13.85 -2.47
N VAL A 173 -17.38 14.08 -3.40
CA VAL A 173 -16.91 13.07 -4.35
C VAL A 173 -15.42 12.83 -4.12
N ASP A 174 -15.04 11.59 -3.96
CA ASP A 174 -13.66 11.13 -3.89
C ASP A 174 -13.20 10.59 -5.24
N PHE A 175 -12.12 11.15 -5.75
CA PHE A 175 -11.42 10.69 -6.94
C PHE A 175 -10.13 10.02 -6.52
N ASN A 176 -9.93 8.78 -6.94
CA ASN A 176 -8.71 8.03 -6.69
C ASN A 176 -8.21 7.41 -8.00
N ILE A 177 -6.95 7.68 -8.35
CA ILE A 177 -6.28 7.15 -9.53
C ILE A 177 -4.95 6.56 -9.10
N VAL A 178 -4.68 5.30 -9.43
CA VAL A 178 -3.40 4.64 -9.16
C VAL A 178 -2.88 3.97 -10.42
N GLY A 179 -1.71 4.42 -10.86
CA GLY A 179 -0.95 3.80 -11.92
C GLY A 179 0.24 3.02 -11.36
N LYS A 180 0.43 1.79 -11.83
CA LYS A 180 1.59 0.95 -11.49
C LYS A 180 2.23 0.42 -12.76
N ALA A 181 3.57 0.39 -12.80
CA ALA A 181 4.33 -0.17 -13.91
C ALA A 181 5.54 -0.94 -13.40
N GLN A 182 5.60 -2.21 -13.71
CA GLN A 182 6.74 -3.11 -13.51
C GLN A 182 7.59 -3.12 -14.78
N TRP A 183 8.78 -2.56 -14.70
CA TRP A 183 9.65 -2.34 -15.87
C TRP A 183 10.56 -3.54 -16.19
N SER A 184 10.76 -4.44 -15.24
CA SER A 184 11.61 -5.62 -15.38
C SER A 184 10.81 -6.91 -15.44
N LYS A 185 11.39 -7.95 -16.01
CA LYS A 185 10.82 -9.29 -15.97
C LYS A 185 10.96 -9.86 -14.57
N VAL A 186 9.86 -10.24 -13.98
CA VAL A 186 9.79 -10.76 -12.61
C VAL A 186 8.93 -12.03 -12.56
N PRO A 187 9.09 -12.88 -11.53
CA PRO A 187 8.17 -13.98 -11.28
C PRO A 187 6.73 -13.50 -11.17
N PHE A 188 5.75 -14.35 -11.48
CA PHE A 188 4.33 -14.01 -11.42
C PHE A 188 3.89 -13.49 -10.04
N THR A 189 4.54 -13.94 -8.96
CA THR A 189 4.28 -13.50 -7.59
C THR A 189 4.67 -12.06 -7.29
N MET A 190 5.45 -11.43 -8.16
CA MET A 190 5.89 -10.03 -8.08
C MET A 190 5.19 -9.15 -9.13
N LEU A 191 4.31 -9.72 -9.94
CA LEU A 191 3.47 -8.96 -10.86
C LEU A 191 2.44 -8.13 -10.10
N ILE A 192 1.95 -7.10 -10.77
CA ILE A 192 0.96 -6.20 -10.21
C ILE A 192 -0.39 -6.91 -10.19
N GLN A 193 -1.01 -6.91 -9.02
CA GLN A 193 -2.35 -7.39 -8.78
C GLN A 193 -3.28 -6.21 -8.50
N PRO A 194 -4.52 -6.21 -9.02
CA PRO A 194 -5.50 -5.19 -8.66
C PRO A 194 -5.89 -5.28 -7.17
N PRO A 195 -6.35 -4.17 -6.57
CA PRO A 195 -6.85 -4.18 -5.20
C PRO A 195 -8.17 -4.93 -5.14
N VAL A 196 -8.17 -6.13 -4.55
CA VAL A 196 -9.34 -7.01 -4.45
C VAL A 196 -9.97 -6.90 -3.08
N ASN A 197 -11.29 -6.83 -3.02
CA ASN A 197 -12.05 -6.92 -1.79
C ASN A 197 -12.25 -8.40 -1.41
N LEU A 198 -11.53 -8.85 -0.41
CA LEU A 198 -11.66 -10.21 0.14
C LEU A 198 -12.60 -10.27 1.35
N SER A 199 -13.04 -9.12 1.86
CA SER A 199 -13.98 -9.03 2.98
C SER A 199 -15.41 -9.25 2.53
N LEU A 200 -16.25 -9.73 3.47
CA LEU A 200 -17.72 -9.74 3.30
C LEU A 200 -18.29 -8.32 3.19
N PHE A 201 -17.61 -7.33 3.78
CA PHE A 201 -18.01 -5.93 3.74
C PHE A 201 -17.24 -5.18 2.66
N GLU A 202 -17.89 -4.21 2.04
CA GLU A 202 -17.29 -3.40 0.99
C GLU A 202 -16.12 -2.56 1.53
N GLN A 203 -14.99 -2.61 0.83
CA GLN A 203 -13.82 -1.78 1.08
C GLN A 203 -13.71 -0.71 -0.01
N GLU A 204 -13.43 0.51 0.41
CA GLU A 204 -13.23 1.63 -0.52
C GLU A 204 -12.06 1.36 -1.48
N ALA A 205 -12.22 1.76 -2.74
CA ALA A 205 -11.20 1.64 -3.78
C ALA A 205 -10.69 0.20 -4.01
N THR A 206 -11.60 -0.79 -3.93
CA THR A 206 -11.32 -2.19 -4.22
C THR A 206 -12.30 -2.75 -5.25
N ILE A 207 -11.94 -3.87 -5.85
CA ILE A 207 -12.78 -4.60 -6.81
C ILE A 207 -13.41 -5.78 -6.07
N SER A 208 -14.74 -5.79 -5.99
CA SER A 208 -15.49 -6.88 -5.40
C SER A 208 -15.65 -8.05 -6.38
N MET A 209 -15.90 -9.26 -5.86
CA MET A 209 -16.15 -10.50 -6.62
C MET A 209 -14.95 -11.02 -7.45
N MET A 210 -13.76 -10.52 -7.21
CA MET A 210 -12.51 -11.00 -7.79
C MET A 210 -11.75 -11.84 -6.76
N LYS A 211 -11.00 -12.85 -7.21
CA LYS A 211 -10.13 -13.66 -6.34
C LYS A 211 -8.69 -13.18 -6.40
N ASP A 212 -7.93 -13.53 -5.36
CA ASP A 212 -6.48 -13.42 -5.39
C ASP A 212 -5.89 -14.18 -6.57
N TRP A 213 -4.83 -13.66 -7.16
CA TRP A 213 -4.10 -14.26 -8.28
C TRP A 213 -4.88 -14.41 -9.59
N GLU A 214 -6.12 -13.92 -9.68
CA GLU A 214 -6.95 -14.07 -10.88
C GLU A 214 -6.44 -13.21 -12.04
N PHE A 215 -5.99 -11.99 -11.76
CA PHE A 215 -5.44 -11.08 -12.75
C PHE A 215 -4.09 -10.55 -12.30
N LEU A 216 -3.08 -10.79 -13.14
CA LEU A 216 -1.72 -10.33 -12.94
C LEU A 216 -1.25 -9.58 -14.18
N SER A 217 -0.58 -8.45 -13.99
CA SER A 217 -0.09 -7.63 -15.08
C SER A 217 1.26 -6.98 -14.75
N ASP A 218 1.98 -6.56 -15.78
CA ASP A 218 3.16 -5.72 -15.66
C ASP A 218 2.82 -4.22 -15.59
N ARG A 219 1.60 -3.85 -16.00
CA ARG A 219 1.09 -2.47 -15.97
C ARG A 219 -0.36 -2.45 -15.55
N GLN A 220 -0.70 -1.52 -14.68
CA GLN A 220 -2.04 -1.34 -14.16
C GLN A 220 -2.40 0.14 -14.07
N LEU A 221 -3.60 0.47 -14.49
CA LEU A 221 -4.26 1.72 -14.16
C LEU A 221 -5.57 1.39 -13.45
N PHE A 222 -5.68 1.78 -12.21
CA PHE A 222 -6.89 1.68 -11.41
C PHE A 222 -7.42 3.09 -11.14
N TRP A 223 -8.73 3.27 -11.29
CA TRP A 223 -9.39 4.51 -10.91
C TRP A 223 -10.73 4.21 -10.25
N SER A 224 -11.08 5.01 -9.26
CA SER A 224 -12.38 4.94 -8.60
C SER A 224 -12.93 6.33 -8.35
N VAL A 225 -14.25 6.44 -8.44
CA VAL A 225 -15.01 7.64 -8.10
C VAL A 225 -16.11 7.22 -7.14
N ALA A 226 -16.08 7.76 -5.93
CA ALA A 226 -17.08 7.50 -4.91
C ALA A 226 -17.79 8.78 -4.53
N TRP A 227 -19.11 8.78 -4.58
CA TRP A 227 -19.94 9.92 -4.17
C TRP A 227 -20.68 9.60 -2.87
N ASP A 228 -20.35 10.32 -1.82
CA ASP A 228 -21.08 10.30 -0.55
C ASP A 228 -22.09 11.46 -0.53
N MET A 229 -23.37 11.12 -0.55
CA MET A 229 -24.48 12.08 -0.60
C MET A 229 -24.90 12.62 0.78
N ASN A 230 -24.10 12.36 1.82
CA ASN A 230 -24.32 12.85 3.17
C ASN A 230 -25.71 12.51 3.73
N GLY A 231 -26.22 11.32 3.43
CA GLY A 231 -27.52 10.83 3.92
C GLY A 231 -28.77 11.49 3.34
N LYS A 232 -28.66 12.42 2.41
CA LYS A 232 -29.81 13.16 1.85
C LYS A 232 -30.85 12.29 1.14
N LEU A 233 -30.44 11.15 0.57
CA LEU A 233 -31.37 10.22 -0.08
C LEU A 233 -32.16 9.35 0.92
N LEU A 234 -31.63 9.20 2.14
CA LEU A 234 -32.22 8.33 3.18
C LEU A 234 -33.20 9.08 4.10
N ASN A 235 -33.21 10.42 4.06
CA ASN A 235 -34.05 11.27 4.91
C ASN A 235 -35.30 11.79 4.20
N ARG A 236 -35.90 10.99 3.31
CA ARG A 236 -37.23 11.26 2.76
C ARG A 236 -38.29 10.38 3.35
#